data_572a6253d341b1bc401fe733af7d8567
#
_entry.id   572a6253d341b1bc401fe733af7d8567
#
_cell.length_a   1.000
_cell.length_b   1.000
_cell.length_c   1.000
_cell.angle_alpha   90.00
_cell.angle_beta   90.00
_cell.angle_gamma   90.00
#
_symmetry.space_group_name_H-M   'P 1'
#
loop_
_entity.id
_entity.type
_entity.pdbx_description
1 polymer ?
#
loop_
_entity_poly.entity_id
_entity_poly.type
_entity_poly.pdbx_seq_one_letter_code
_entity_poly.pdbx_strand_id
1 'polypeptide(L)'
;MCIRDSYRLGEMSTLHSAPDDTPTALDVRMRRQQVIYDASKRFHFVLSEAVVRTLLCPVEVMRGQLDRLIVVSGLANVRLGVLPFAVELPVAPLNGFWIFDDVIVTFETIAAEIHVRDPDEVALYARVFEQLAAKAIYGDEMRKLATDAFNALGAGP
;
A
#
# COMPACT_ATOMS: atom_id res chain seq x y z
N MET A 1 -1.54 -3.73 -2.59
CA MET A 1 -0.47 -3.89 -3.60
C MET A 1 -0.59 -2.79 -4.65
N CYS A 2 0.51 -2.15 -5.00
CA CYS A 2 0.51 -0.93 -5.78
C CYS A 2 0.97 -1.19 -7.22
N ILE A 3 0.15 -0.85 -8.22
CA ILE A 3 0.52 -0.91 -9.65
C ILE A 3 1.73 0.01 -9.90
N ARG A 4 1.75 1.15 -9.24
CA ARG A 4 2.82 2.15 -9.25
C ARG A 4 4.19 1.54 -8.91
N ASP A 5 4.26 0.75 -7.84
CA ASP A 5 5.53 0.14 -7.39
C ASP A 5 5.96 -0.98 -8.34
N SER A 6 5.00 -1.67 -8.96
CA SER A 6 5.28 -2.68 -9.98
C SER A 6 5.91 -2.07 -11.25
N TYR A 7 5.59 -0.82 -11.57
CA TYR A 7 6.19 -0.12 -12.71
C TYR A 7 7.70 0.09 -12.55
N ARG A 8 8.20 0.19 -11.30
CA ARG A 8 9.61 0.43 -10.98
C ARG A 8 10.44 -0.84 -10.72
N LEU A 9 9.86 -2.02 -10.90
CA LEU A 9 10.57 -3.29 -10.63
C LEU A 9 11.87 -3.44 -11.44
N GLY A 10 11.84 -3.12 -12.74
CA GLY A 10 13.03 -3.22 -13.58
C GLY A 10 14.16 -2.27 -13.16
N GLU A 11 13.84 -1.09 -12.65
CA GLU A 11 14.84 -0.15 -12.12
C GLU A 11 15.48 -0.69 -10.83
N MET A 12 14.70 -1.30 -9.95
CA MET A 12 15.22 -1.94 -8.73
C MET A 12 16.15 -3.11 -9.06
N SER A 13 15.79 -3.94 -10.04
CA SER A 13 16.64 -5.04 -10.54
C SER A 13 18.00 -4.51 -11.01
N THR A 14 18.02 -3.40 -11.74
CA THR A 14 19.25 -2.74 -12.20
C THR A 14 20.09 -2.23 -11.03
N LEU A 15 19.49 -1.58 -10.03
CA LEU A 15 20.19 -1.08 -8.84
C LEU A 15 20.84 -2.21 -8.02
N HIS A 16 20.17 -3.36 -7.94
CA HIS A 16 20.67 -4.53 -7.22
C HIS A 16 21.64 -5.40 -8.04
N SER A 17 21.91 -5.04 -9.30
CA SER A 17 22.70 -5.86 -10.24
C SER A 17 22.16 -7.31 -10.31
N ALA A 18 20.86 -7.49 -10.15
CA ALA A 18 20.17 -8.76 -10.20
C ALA A 18 19.68 -9.06 -11.63
N PRO A 19 19.48 -10.33 -12.00
CA PRO A 19 18.84 -10.68 -13.26
C PRO A 19 17.45 -10.02 -13.38
N ASP A 20 17.12 -9.51 -14.57
CA ASP A 20 15.81 -8.92 -14.83
C ASP A 20 14.75 -10.04 -14.96
N ASP A 21 14.07 -10.32 -13.87
CA ASP A 21 12.92 -11.23 -13.80
C ASP A 21 11.57 -10.48 -13.74
N THR A 22 11.58 -9.20 -14.10
CA THR A 22 10.43 -8.29 -14.05
C THR A 22 9.14 -8.90 -14.61
N PRO A 23 9.13 -9.57 -15.79
CA PRO A 23 7.91 -10.17 -16.32
C PRO A 23 7.31 -11.25 -15.40
N THR A 24 8.15 -12.11 -14.84
CA THR A 24 7.73 -13.17 -13.90
C THR A 24 7.23 -12.57 -12.60
N ALA A 25 7.95 -11.60 -12.06
CA ALA A 25 7.56 -10.89 -10.83
C ALA A 25 6.23 -10.13 -11.00
N LEU A 26 6.00 -9.53 -12.18
CA LEU A 26 4.73 -8.87 -12.49
C LEU A 26 3.57 -9.88 -12.55
N ASP A 27 3.73 -11.03 -13.20
CA ASP A 27 2.70 -12.06 -13.27
C ASP A 27 2.32 -12.58 -11.87
N VAL A 28 3.32 -12.86 -11.04
CA VAL A 28 3.10 -13.26 -9.63
C VAL A 28 2.35 -12.17 -8.85
N ARG A 29 2.73 -10.90 -9.02
CA ARG A 29 2.05 -9.78 -8.35
C ARG A 29 0.61 -9.61 -8.86
N MET A 30 0.37 -9.77 -10.14
CA MET A 30 -0.97 -9.69 -10.72
C MET A 30 -1.87 -10.82 -10.20
N ARG A 31 -1.36 -12.04 -10.10
CA ARG A 31 -2.10 -13.17 -9.49
C ARG A 31 -2.40 -12.92 -8.01
N ARG A 32 -1.44 -12.40 -7.24
CA ARG A 32 -1.66 -12.05 -5.83
C ARG A 32 -2.74 -10.97 -5.64
N GLN A 33 -2.94 -10.08 -6.62
CA GLN A 33 -3.99 -9.08 -6.54
C GLN A 33 -5.39 -9.69 -6.56
N GLN A 34 -5.58 -10.87 -7.14
CA GLN A 34 -6.89 -11.54 -7.19
C GLN A 34 -7.40 -11.94 -5.81
N VAL A 35 -6.50 -12.13 -4.84
CA VAL A 35 -6.89 -12.51 -3.47
C VAL A 35 -7.80 -11.48 -2.80
N ILE A 36 -7.77 -10.21 -3.22
CA ILE A 36 -8.63 -9.16 -2.65
C ILE A 36 -10.11 -9.38 -2.93
N TYR A 37 -10.44 -10.15 -3.97
CA TYR A 37 -11.82 -10.51 -4.35
C TYR A 37 -12.33 -11.78 -3.67
N ASP A 38 -11.49 -12.45 -2.87
CA ASP A 38 -11.89 -13.60 -2.07
C ASP A 38 -12.67 -13.11 -0.83
N ALA A 39 -13.98 -13.29 -0.86
CA ALA A 39 -14.88 -12.83 0.21
C ALA A 39 -14.65 -13.52 1.56
N SER A 40 -13.94 -14.67 1.59
CA SER A 40 -13.55 -15.33 2.82
C SER A 40 -12.43 -14.63 3.58
N LYS A 41 -11.69 -13.73 2.91
CA LYS A 41 -10.56 -12.99 3.46
C LYS A 41 -10.96 -11.57 3.80
N ARG A 42 -10.35 -11.01 4.83
CA ARG A 42 -10.55 -9.62 5.24
C ARG A 42 -9.24 -8.85 5.10
N PHE A 43 -9.34 -7.63 4.61
CA PHE A 43 -8.20 -6.76 4.38
C PHE A 43 -8.42 -5.42 5.07
N HIS A 44 -7.43 -4.99 5.82
CA HIS A 44 -7.38 -3.65 6.36
C HIS A 44 -6.09 -2.97 5.90
N PHE A 45 -6.21 -1.94 5.08
CA PHE A 45 -5.09 -1.17 4.56
C PHE A 45 -5.10 0.24 5.16
N VAL A 46 -3.93 0.70 5.54
CA VAL A 46 -3.68 2.09 5.92
C VAL A 46 -2.53 2.60 5.07
N LEU A 47 -2.79 3.57 4.22
CA LEU A 47 -1.82 4.17 3.33
C LEU A 47 -1.47 5.58 3.83
N SER A 48 -0.21 5.99 3.73
CA SER A 48 0.15 7.40 3.88
C SER A 48 -0.40 8.23 2.71
N GLU A 49 -0.82 9.46 2.94
CA GLU A 49 -1.21 10.39 1.87
C GLU A 49 -0.09 10.59 0.84
N ALA A 50 1.17 10.48 1.26
CA ALA A 50 2.31 10.48 0.34
C ALA A 50 2.18 9.42 -0.77
N VAL A 51 1.64 8.24 -0.46
CA VAL A 51 1.47 7.15 -1.44
C VAL A 51 0.52 7.54 -2.57
N VAL A 52 -0.52 8.32 -2.28
CA VAL A 52 -1.51 8.75 -3.28
C VAL A 52 -1.11 10.03 -4.02
N ARG A 53 -0.10 10.77 -3.55
CA ARG A 53 0.35 12.02 -4.16
C ARG A 53 1.71 11.95 -4.85
N THR A 54 2.61 11.06 -4.40
CA THR A 54 3.96 10.96 -4.98
C THR A 54 3.89 10.28 -6.35
N LEU A 55 4.36 10.99 -7.37
CA LEU A 55 4.41 10.50 -8.73
C LEU A 55 5.69 9.69 -8.97
N LEU A 56 5.60 8.37 -8.83
CA LEU A 56 6.69 7.42 -9.09
C LEU A 56 6.58 6.70 -10.44
N CYS A 57 5.57 7.03 -11.24
CA CYS A 57 5.27 6.39 -12.52
C CYS A 57 4.60 7.41 -13.45
N PRO A 58 4.41 7.11 -14.75
CA PRO A 58 3.63 7.98 -15.65
C PRO A 58 2.25 8.31 -15.08
N VAL A 59 1.76 9.51 -15.41
CA VAL A 59 0.50 10.06 -14.89
C VAL A 59 -0.68 9.10 -15.12
N GLU A 60 -0.74 8.46 -16.30
CA GLU A 60 -1.81 7.52 -16.65
C GLU A 60 -1.79 6.28 -15.74
N VAL A 61 -0.61 5.78 -15.40
CA VAL A 61 -0.46 4.64 -14.47
C VAL A 61 -0.89 5.05 -13.06
N MET A 62 -0.51 6.26 -12.62
CA MET A 62 -0.93 6.77 -11.32
C MET A 62 -2.44 7.00 -11.26
N ARG A 63 -3.05 7.53 -12.31
CA ARG A 63 -4.51 7.66 -12.41
C ARG A 63 -5.21 6.31 -12.30
N GLY A 64 -4.75 5.30 -13.04
CA GLY A 64 -5.29 3.95 -12.93
C GLY A 64 -5.13 3.35 -11.53
N GLN A 65 -4.05 3.68 -10.82
CA GLN A 65 -3.86 3.28 -9.43
C GLN A 65 -4.86 3.95 -8.48
N LEU A 66 -5.08 5.24 -8.60
CA LEU A 66 -6.03 5.99 -7.76
C LEU A 66 -7.47 5.54 -8.00
N ASP A 67 -7.85 5.36 -9.25
CA ASP A 67 -9.16 4.80 -9.61
C ASP A 67 -9.38 3.42 -8.99
N ARG A 68 -8.36 2.54 -9.09
CA ARG A 68 -8.40 1.22 -8.46
C ARG A 68 -8.55 1.30 -6.93
N LEU A 69 -7.88 2.22 -6.24
CA LEU A 69 -8.04 2.39 -4.80
C LEU A 69 -9.48 2.77 -4.43
N ILE A 70 -10.10 3.67 -5.21
CA ILE A 70 -11.49 4.06 -5.03
C ILE A 70 -12.41 2.85 -5.20
N VAL A 71 -12.24 2.08 -6.28
CA VAL A 71 -13.06 0.87 -6.54
C VAL A 71 -12.89 -0.17 -5.44
N VAL A 72 -11.65 -0.49 -5.05
CA VAL A 72 -11.34 -1.50 -4.03
C VAL A 72 -11.88 -1.10 -2.66
N SER A 73 -11.90 0.19 -2.34
CA SER A 73 -12.47 0.69 -1.08
C SER A 73 -13.97 0.43 -0.94
N GLY A 74 -14.66 0.07 -2.03
CA GLY A 74 -16.08 -0.31 -2.03
C GLY A 74 -16.34 -1.79 -1.78
N LEU A 75 -15.31 -2.64 -1.72
CA LEU A 75 -15.47 -4.06 -1.46
C LEU A 75 -15.82 -4.30 0.02
N ALA A 76 -16.81 -5.17 0.27
CA ALA A 76 -17.31 -5.43 1.63
C ALA A 76 -16.27 -6.06 2.58
N ASN A 77 -15.27 -6.75 2.02
CA ASN A 77 -14.19 -7.40 2.75
C ASN A 77 -12.91 -6.54 2.84
N VAL A 78 -12.95 -5.29 2.34
CA VAL A 78 -11.80 -4.38 2.34
C VAL A 78 -12.13 -3.14 3.16
N ARG A 79 -11.28 -2.83 4.11
CA ARG A 79 -11.23 -1.55 4.81
C ARG A 79 -9.98 -0.80 4.38
N LEU A 80 -10.14 0.30 3.63
CA LEU A 80 -9.04 1.09 3.11
C LEU A 80 -9.07 2.50 3.71
N GLY A 81 -8.00 2.87 4.40
CA GLY A 81 -7.81 4.18 4.99
C GLY A 81 -6.57 4.88 4.46
N VAL A 82 -6.56 6.20 4.59
CA VAL A 82 -5.41 7.05 4.27
C VAL A 82 -5.08 7.91 5.48
N LEU A 83 -3.81 7.98 5.85
CA LEU A 83 -3.27 8.89 6.87
C LEU A 83 -3.01 10.25 6.21
N PRO A 84 -3.77 11.31 6.55
CA PRO A 84 -3.53 12.64 6.01
C PRO A 84 -2.19 13.21 6.47
N PHE A 85 -1.60 14.12 5.68
CA PHE A 85 -0.37 14.82 6.09
C PHE A 85 -0.53 15.67 7.34
N ALA A 86 -1.70 16.28 7.51
CA ALA A 86 -1.96 17.23 8.59
C ALA A 86 -2.63 16.55 9.81
N VAL A 87 -2.17 15.35 10.17
CA VAL A 87 -2.65 14.65 11.37
C VAL A 87 -1.48 14.35 12.31
N GLU A 88 -1.69 14.59 13.60
CA GLU A 88 -0.73 14.20 14.62
C GLU A 88 -0.79 12.69 14.82
N LEU A 89 0.34 12.03 14.55
CA LEU A 89 0.48 10.58 14.68
C LEU A 89 1.01 10.22 16.08
N PRO A 90 0.42 9.23 16.74
CA PRO A 90 0.87 8.78 18.07
C PRO A 90 2.19 8.00 17.99
N VAL A 91 2.53 7.46 16.82
CA VAL A 91 3.78 6.76 16.56
C VAL A 91 4.31 7.16 15.17
N ALA A 92 5.63 7.18 15.00
CA ALA A 92 6.24 7.40 13.70
C ALA A 92 6.13 6.13 12.84
N PRO A 93 5.55 6.19 11.63
CA PRO A 93 5.58 5.05 10.71
C PRO A 93 6.96 4.94 10.08
N LEU A 94 7.84 4.12 10.65
CA LEU A 94 9.24 3.99 10.23
C LEU A 94 9.38 3.30 8.87
N ASN A 95 8.53 2.31 8.60
CA ASN A 95 8.49 1.54 7.35
C ASN A 95 7.08 1.01 7.10
N GLY A 96 6.80 0.62 5.85
CA GLY A 96 5.61 -0.15 5.54
C GLY A 96 5.77 -1.60 5.99
N PHE A 97 4.70 -2.23 6.44
CA PHE A 97 4.69 -3.64 6.85
C PHE A 97 3.34 -4.30 6.55
N TRP A 98 3.35 -5.62 6.56
CA TRP A 98 2.17 -6.46 6.39
C TRP A 98 2.06 -7.39 7.60
N ILE A 99 0.85 -7.52 8.15
CA ILE A 99 0.52 -8.50 9.17
C ILE A 99 -0.36 -9.54 8.51
N PHE A 100 -0.01 -10.82 8.63
CA PHE A 100 -0.82 -11.92 8.11
C PHE A 100 -1.32 -12.76 9.29
N ASP A 101 -2.64 -12.74 9.49
CA ASP A 101 -3.39 -13.57 10.44
C ASP A 101 -2.82 -13.54 11.89
N ASP A 102 -2.23 -12.40 12.29
CA ASP A 102 -1.56 -12.22 13.59
C ASP A 102 -0.47 -13.27 13.90
N VAL A 103 0.10 -13.88 12.86
CA VAL A 103 1.12 -14.94 12.94
C VAL A 103 2.48 -14.47 12.47
N ILE A 104 2.50 -13.61 11.46
CA ILE A 104 3.74 -13.13 10.85
C ILE A 104 3.60 -11.69 10.41
N VAL A 105 4.64 -10.92 10.66
CA VAL A 105 4.84 -9.60 10.08
C VAL A 105 5.94 -9.67 9.03
N THR A 106 5.71 -9.05 7.87
CA THR A 106 6.74 -8.89 6.85
C THR A 106 6.92 -7.43 6.49
N PHE A 107 8.15 -7.03 6.27
CA PHE A 107 8.47 -5.71 5.72
C PHE A 107 9.74 -5.77 4.87
N GLU A 108 9.80 -4.89 3.89
CA GLU A 108 10.91 -4.79 2.97
C GLU A 108 11.80 -3.61 3.32
N THR A 109 13.09 -3.81 3.25
CA THR A 109 14.11 -2.77 3.21
C THR A 109 14.73 -2.74 1.81
N ILE A 110 15.64 -1.80 1.54
CA ILE A 110 16.35 -1.76 0.25
C ILE A 110 17.15 -3.04 0.00
N ALA A 111 17.68 -3.66 1.07
CA ALA A 111 18.61 -4.79 0.96
C ALA A 111 18.02 -6.15 1.35
N ALA A 112 16.85 -6.21 2.00
CA ALA A 112 16.31 -7.45 2.54
C ALA A 112 14.79 -7.39 2.75
N GLU A 113 14.14 -8.54 2.64
CA GLU A 113 12.81 -8.79 3.19
C GLU A 113 12.98 -9.43 4.58
N ILE A 114 12.24 -8.91 5.56
CA ILE A 114 12.32 -9.32 6.96
C ILE A 114 11.00 -9.95 7.37
N HIS A 115 11.09 -11.10 8.04
CA HIS A 115 9.96 -11.85 8.58
C HIS A 115 10.06 -11.95 10.09
N VAL A 116 9.08 -11.38 10.80
CA VAL A 116 8.96 -11.42 12.25
C VAL A 116 7.89 -12.43 12.61
N ARG A 117 8.22 -13.39 13.48
CA ARG A 117 7.33 -14.47 13.92
C ARG A 117 7.20 -14.57 15.43
N ASP A 118 8.01 -13.84 16.18
CA ASP A 118 7.89 -13.79 17.63
C ASP A 118 6.53 -13.18 18.00
N PRO A 119 5.71 -13.85 18.83
CA PRO A 119 4.36 -13.38 19.13
C PRO A 119 4.32 -11.99 19.78
N ASP A 120 5.28 -11.66 20.65
CA ASP A 120 5.31 -10.37 21.32
C ASP A 120 5.67 -9.25 20.34
N GLU A 121 6.58 -9.52 19.39
CA GLU A 121 6.94 -8.60 18.33
C GLU A 121 5.78 -8.44 17.32
N VAL A 122 5.10 -9.51 16.92
CA VAL A 122 3.91 -9.45 16.07
C VAL A 122 2.82 -8.60 16.75
N ALA A 123 2.58 -8.81 18.03
CA ALA A 123 1.62 -8.02 18.81
C ALA A 123 2.03 -6.54 18.89
N LEU A 124 3.33 -6.23 18.92
CA LEU A 124 3.82 -4.85 18.87
C LEU A 124 3.43 -4.17 17.55
N TYR A 125 3.67 -4.84 16.40
CA TYR A 125 3.26 -4.32 15.09
C TYR A 125 1.74 -4.15 14.97
N ALA A 126 0.95 -5.08 15.52
CA ALA A 126 -0.50 -4.96 15.56
C ALA A 126 -0.94 -3.71 16.32
N ARG A 127 -0.36 -3.42 17.49
CA ARG A 127 -0.65 -2.19 18.25
C ARG A 127 -0.26 -0.93 17.49
N VAL A 128 0.89 -0.92 16.81
CA VAL A 128 1.32 0.21 15.96
C VAL A 128 0.32 0.41 14.82
N PHE A 129 -0.09 -0.67 14.15
CA PHE A 129 -1.08 -0.62 13.08
C PHE A 129 -2.41 -0.01 13.57
N GLU A 130 -2.93 -0.47 14.71
CA GLU A 130 -4.18 0.05 15.27
C GLU A 130 -4.12 1.54 15.60
N GLN A 131 -3.00 2.00 16.17
CA GLN A 131 -2.79 3.41 16.45
C GLN A 131 -2.78 4.28 15.20
N LEU A 132 -2.14 3.81 14.13
CA LEU A 132 -2.15 4.49 12.83
C LEU A 132 -3.53 4.42 12.19
N ALA A 133 -4.19 3.27 12.24
CA ALA A 133 -5.52 3.07 11.69
C ALA A 133 -6.59 3.97 12.35
N ALA A 134 -6.44 4.26 13.65
CA ALA A 134 -7.31 5.18 14.37
C ALA A 134 -7.18 6.64 13.90
N LYS A 135 -6.08 7.00 13.25
CA LYS A 135 -5.82 8.34 12.69
C LYS A 135 -6.11 8.46 11.20
N ALA A 136 -6.36 7.33 10.53
CA ALA A 136 -6.67 7.30 9.12
C ALA A 136 -8.11 7.74 8.83
N ILE A 137 -8.31 8.41 7.70
CA ILE A 137 -9.64 8.69 7.14
C ILE A 137 -10.09 7.53 6.26
N TYR A 138 -11.39 7.25 6.26
CA TYR A 138 -12.02 6.12 5.57
C TYR A 138 -13.25 6.58 4.76
N GLY A 139 -13.81 5.66 3.99
CA GLY A 139 -15.08 5.89 3.30
C GLY A 139 -15.03 7.09 2.36
N ASP A 140 -16.01 7.99 2.47
CA ASP A 140 -16.15 9.12 1.54
C ASP A 140 -15.02 10.14 1.67
N GLU A 141 -14.48 10.36 2.85
CA GLU A 141 -13.34 11.27 3.07
C GLU A 141 -12.09 10.75 2.35
N MET A 142 -11.80 9.44 2.46
CA MET A 142 -10.70 8.80 1.76
C MET A 142 -10.90 8.85 0.24
N ARG A 143 -12.13 8.55 -0.25
CA ARG A 143 -12.46 8.63 -1.68
C ARG A 143 -12.30 10.04 -2.22
N LYS A 144 -12.74 11.05 -1.44
CA LYS A 144 -12.55 12.46 -1.79
C LYS A 144 -11.07 12.79 -1.93
N LEU A 145 -10.23 12.41 -0.95
CA LEU A 145 -8.78 12.65 -0.99
C LEU A 145 -8.14 11.98 -2.23
N ALA A 146 -8.50 10.74 -2.54
CA ALA A 146 -8.02 10.04 -3.73
C ALA A 146 -8.48 10.71 -5.03
N THR A 147 -9.73 11.19 -5.09
CA THR A 147 -10.27 11.93 -6.24
C THR A 147 -9.58 13.28 -6.42
N ASP A 148 -9.33 14.00 -5.33
CA ASP A 148 -8.61 15.28 -5.38
C ASP A 148 -7.17 15.06 -5.89
N ALA A 149 -6.51 14.00 -5.45
CA ALA A 149 -5.19 13.61 -5.97
C ALA A 149 -5.24 13.23 -7.46
N PHE A 150 -6.26 12.49 -7.90
CA PHE A 150 -6.47 12.13 -9.30
C PHE A 150 -6.66 13.38 -10.18
N ASN A 151 -7.48 14.34 -9.73
CA ASN A 151 -7.76 15.58 -10.47
C ASN A 151 -6.50 16.46 -10.56
N ALA A 152 -5.69 16.51 -9.50
CA ALA A 152 -4.45 17.27 -9.48
C ALA A 152 -3.42 16.75 -10.52
N LEU A 153 -3.46 15.48 -10.90
CA LEU A 153 -2.61 14.93 -11.97
C LEU A 153 -3.02 15.40 -13.39
N GLY A 154 -4.20 15.98 -13.54
CA GLY A 154 -4.69 16.51 -14.83
C GLY A 154 -4.47 18.00 -15.01
N ALA A 155 -4.20 18.72 -13.94
CA ALA A 155 -3.84 20.13 -13.93
C ALA A 155 -2.30 20.25 -14.01
N GLY A 156 -1.69 19.78 -15.12
CA GLY A 156 -0.25 19.99 -15.35
C GLY A 156 0.12 21.47 -15.25
N PRO A 157 1.40 21.78 -14.97
CA PRO A 157 1.87 23.15 -14.85
C PRO A 157 1.65 23.94 -16.13
#